data_71f5cde138c4381b2a2f0eba9d60c6b5
#
_entry.id   71f5cde138c4381b2a2f0eba9d60c6b5
#
_cell.length_a   1.000
_cell.length_b   1.000
_cell.length_c   1.000
_cell.angle_alpha   90.00
_cell.angle_beta   90.00
_cell.angle_gamma   90.00
#
_symmetry.space_group_name_H-M   'P 1'
#
loop_
_entity.id
_entity.type
_entity.pdbx_description
1 polymer ?
#
loop_
_entity_poly.entity_id
_entity_poly.type
_entity_poly.pdbx_seq_one_letter_code
_entity_poly.pdbx_strand_id
1 'polypeptide(L)'
;MKYWLPVDWYNGGMEHTTLHLLYSRFWHKFLYDQGVVTCPEPYQKRTSHGMILGENGEKMSKSRGNVVNPDDIVAEFGADTLRTYEMFIGAFDLSASWSQEGVKGCRRFLERVWKLQDSLVDGDSYSKELESKMHQTIKKVSSDYESLKYNTAIAAMMTLVNEFYKAGKVTRKEFETLLILLNPVAPHMTEELWADLGYEGRLYQTAWPEFDEEKTVEAVSYTHLRAHET
;
A
#
# COMPACT_ATOMS: atom_id res chain seq x y z
N MET A 1 -2.52 8.75 29.75
CA MET A 1 -3.86 8.43 29.20
C MET A 1 -4.35 9.50 28.24
N LYS A 2 -4.36 10.80 28.57
CA LYS A 2 -4.83 11.88 27.66
C LYS A 2 -4.17 11.90 26.25
N TYR A 3 -2.97 11.37 26.10
CA TYR A 3 -2.25 11.30 24.82
C TYR A 3 -2.67 10.09 23.99
N TRP A 4 -2.98 8.95 24.63
CA TRP A 4 -3.24 7.68 23.94
C TRP A 4 -4.72 7.35 23.77
N LEU A 5 -5.60 8.06 24.46
CA LEU A 5 -7.04 7.80 24.44
C LEU A 5 -7.83 9.07 24.05
N PRO A 6 -8.90 8.89 23.27
CA PRO A 6 -9.34 7.64 22.64
C PRO A 6 -8.39 7.20 21.53
N VAL A 7 -8.32 5.90 21.26
CA VAL A 7 -7.57 5.35 20.11
C VAL A 7 -8.16 5.88 18.81
N ASP A 8 -7.32 6.38 17.91
CA ASP A 8 -7.79 7.07 16.71
C ASP A 8 -8.52 6.10 15.76
N TRP A 9 -8.00 4.89 15.61
CA TRP A 9 -8.53 3.95 14.65
C TRP A 9 -8.37 2.49 15.10
N TYR A 10 -9.49 1.78 15.21
CA TYR A 10 -9.55 0.35 15.52
C TYR A 10 -9.84 -0.46 14.26
N ASN A 11 -8.88 -1.27 13.83
CA ASN A 11 -9.02 -2.22 12.73
C ASN A 11 -9.11 -3.63 13.25
N GLY A 12 -10.07 -4.42 12.77
CA GLY A 12 -10.21 -5.81 13.16
C GLY A 12 -11.28 -6.55 12.38
N GLY A 13 -11.28 -7.87 12.50
CA GLY A 13 -12.30 -8.72 11.88
C GLY A 13 -13.71 -8.42 12.41
N MET A 14 -14.71 -8.74 11.59
CA MET A 14 -16.13 -8.50 11.92
C MET A 14 -16.56 -9.24 13.19
N GLU A 15 -15.98 -10.40 13.48
CA GLU A 15 -16.25 -11.21 14.67
C GLU A 15 -15.97 -10.49 15.98
N HIS A 16 -15.02 -9.57 15.99
CA HIS A 16 -14.66 -8.79 17.16
C HIS A 16 -15.71 -7.74 17.56
N THR A 17 -16.73 -7.52 16.74
CA THR A 17 -17.87 -6.66 17.09
C THR A 17 -18.60 -7.18 18.34
N THR A 18 -18.74 -8.48 18.45
CA THR A 18 -19.39 -9.16 19.59
C THR A 18 -18.43 -9.78 20.58
N LEU A 19 -17.13 -9.71 20.33
CA LEU A 19 -16.06 -10.22 21.19
C LEU A 19 -15.26 -9.07 21.81
N HIS A 20 -14.07 -8.78 21.27
CA HIS A 20 -13.14 -7.80 21.84
C HIS A 20 -13.76 -6.41 21.96
N LEU A 21 -14.47 -5.93 20.95
CA LEU A 21 -15.06 -4.59 20.98
C LEU A 21 -16.12 -4.44 22.09
N LEU A 22 -16.95 -5.47 22.32
CA LEU A 22 -17.92 -5.47 23.40
C LEU A 22 -17.24 -5.40 24.76
N TYR A 23 -16.25 -6.28 25.00
CA TYR A 23 -15.57 -6.34 26.32
C TYR A 23 -14.72 -5.11 26.59
N SER A 24 -13.96 -4.64 25.62
CA SER A 24 -13.12 -3.45 25.78
C SER A 24 -13.94 -2.20 26.05
N ARG A 25 -15.08 -2.01 25.38
CA ARG A 25 -15.99 -0.89 25.63
C ARG A 25 -16.65 -0.99 27.00
N PHE A 26 -17.06 -2.18 27.43
CA PHE A 26 -17.65 -2.39 28.75
C PHE A 26 -16.66 -1.97 29.86
N TRP A 27 -15.41 -2.48 29.82
CA TRP A 27 -14.38 -2.13 30.79
C TRP A 27 -14.02 -0.65 30.74
N HIS A 28 -13.89 -0.08 29.56
CA HIS A 28 -13.57 1.32 29.40
C HIS A 28 -14.63 2.24 30.02
N LYS A 29 -15.91 1.95 29.78
CA LYS A 29 -17.03 2.70 30.37
C LYS A 29 -17.02 2.59 31.89
N PHE A 30 -16.79 1.42 32.45
CA PHE A 30 -16.63 1.26 33.88
C PHE A 30 -15.46 2.10 34.42
N LEU A 31 -14.32 2.08 33.78
CA LEU A 31 -13.16 2.90 34.17
C LEU A 31 -13.43 4.40 34.02
N TYR A 32 -14.24 4.80 33.05
CA TYR A 32 -14.68 6.17 32.89
C TYR A 32 -15.58 6.61 34.05
N ASP A 33 -16.54 5.80 34.43
CA ASP A 33 -17.44 6.07 35.56
C ASP A 33 -16.66 6.17 36.89
N GLN A 34 -15.54 5.45 37.01
CA GLN A 34 -14.63 5.53 38.16
C GLN A 34 -13.62 6.70 38.07
N GLY A 35 -13.65 7.52 37.02
CA GLY A 35 -12.74 8.65 36.82
C GLY A 35 -11.29 8.26 36.47
N VAL A 36 -11.03 7.00 36.07
CA VAL A 36 -9.69 6.51 35.75
C VAL A 36 -9.27 6.93 34.34
N VAL A 37 -10.18 6.89 33.38
CA VAL A 37 -9.95 7.34 31.99
C VAL A 37 -10.69 8.63 31.71
N THR A 38 -10.24 9.39 30.71
CA THR A 38 -10.67 10.78 30.45
C THR A 38 -11.72 10.92 29.36
N CYS A 39 -12.07 9.84 28.66
CA CYS A 39 -13.05 9.83 27.56
C CYS A 39 -14.04 8.66 27.71
N PRO A 40 -15.30 8.81 27.28
CA PRO A 40 -16.35 7.80 27.49
C PRO A 40 -16.26 6.62 26.53
N GLU A 41 -15.55 6.76 25.41
CA GLU A 41 -15.37 5.70 24.39
C GLU A 41 -13.88 5.45 24.13
N PRO A 42 -13.46 4.17 24.01
CA PRO A 42 -12.04 3.83 23.80
C PRO A 42 -11.56 4.09 22.38
N TYR A 43 -12.44 4.09 21.37
CA TYR A 43 -12.12 4.19 19.95
C TYR A 43 -12.90 5.31 19.27
N GLN A 44 -12.22 6.11 18.43
CA GLN A 44 -12.86 7.16 17.63
C GLN A 44 -13.47 6.59 16.35
N LYS A 45 -12.76 5.69 15.68
CA LYS A 45 -13.16 5.09 14.40
C LYS A 45 -12.95 3.59 14.42
N ARG A 46 -13.88 2.86 13.81
CA ARG A 46 -13.74 1.42 13.58
C ARG A 46 -13.91 1.09 12.10
N THR A 47 -13.03 0.20 11.61
CA THR A 47 -13.14 -0.40 10.27
C THR A 47 -13.03 -1.93 10.41
N SER A 48 -13.84 -2.66 9.66
CA SER A 48 -13.70 -4.11 9.51
C SER A 48 -12.95 -4.41 8.23
N HIS A 49 -11.99 -5.33 8.31
CA HIS A 49 -11.40 -5.92 7.11
C HIS A 49 -12.17 -7.16 6.67
N GLY A 50 -12.02 -7.53 5.39
CA GLY A 50 -12.52 -8.78 4.84
C GLY A 50 -11.74 -10.00 5.36
N MET A 51 -12.16 -11.17 4.95
CA MET A 51 -11.52 -12.44 5.32
C MET A 51 -10.77 -13.01 4.12
N ILE A 52 -9.53 -13.46 4.33
CA ILE A 52 -8.81 -14.24 3.33
C ILE A 52 -9.29 -15.70 3.45
N LEU A 53 -9.84 -16.18 2.35
CA LEU A 53 -10.37 -17.53 2.21
C LEU A 53 -9.31 -18.46 1.59
N GLY A 54 -9.48 -19.77 1.74
CA GLY A 54 -8.69 -20.75 1.00
C GLY A 54 -8.89 -20.62 -0.52
N GLU A 55 -8.07 -21.30 -1.32
CA GLU A 55 -8.14 -21.26 -2.79
C GLU A 55 -9.51 -21.69 -3.33
N ASN A 56 -10.22 -22.54 -2.61
CA ASN A 56 -11.58 -23.00 -2.94
C ASN A 56 -12.69 -22.01 -2.51
N GLY A 57 -12.36 -20.84 -1.99
CA GLY A 57 -13.33 -19.86 -1.50
C GLY A 57 -13.95 -20.18 -0.15
N GLU A 58 -13.46 -21.20 0.55
CA GLU A 58 -13.94 -21.56 1.88
C GLU A 58 -13.07 -20.95 3.00
N LYS A 59 -13.70 -20.74 4.16
CA LYS A 59 -12.97 -20.29 5.35
C LYS A 59 -11.85 -21.25 5.69
N MET A 60 -10.64 -20.71 5.86
CA MET A 60 -9.48 -21.47 6.30
C MET A 60 -9.71 -22.10 7.67
N SER A 61 -9.39 -23.37 7.83
CA SER A 61 -9.51 -24.11 9.09
C SER A 61 -8.48 -25.23 9.16
N LYS A 62 -7.85 -25.40 10.34
CA LYS A 62 -6.90 -26.50 10.58
C LYS A 62 -7.55 -27.87 10.34
N SER A 63 -8.82 -28.02 10.70
CA SER A 63 -9.56 -29.29 10.50
C SER A 63 -9.83 -29.62 9.03
N ARG A 64 -9.80 -28.62 8.14
CA ARG A 64 -9.98 -28.79 6.69
C ARG A 64 -8.67 -28.91 5.93
N GLY A 65 -7.54 -28.64 6.59
CA GLY A 65 -6.22 -28.70 5.96
C GLY A 65 -5.98 -27.66 4.87
N ASN A 66 -6.79 -26.57 4.83
CA ASN A 66 -6.72 -25.52 3.82
C ASN A 66 -6.10 -24.20 4.35
N VAL A 67 -5.37 -24.28 5.45
CA VAL A 67 -4.70 -23.13 6.05
C VAL A 67 -3.41 -22.86 5.30
N VAL A 68 -3.21 -21.61 4.88
CA VAL A 68 -1.92 -21.11 4.41
C VAL A 68 -1.14 -20.58 5.61
N ASN A 69 0.05 -21.12 5.85
CA ASN A 69 0.92 -20.64 6.90
C ASN A 69 1.76 -19.46 6.40
N PRO A 70 1.65 -18.28 7.01
CA PRO A 70 2.44 -17.10 6.63
C PRO A 70 3.96 -17.35 6.66
N ASP A 71 4.46 -18.13 7.62
CA ASP A 71 5.90 -18.43 7.75
C ASP A 71 6.44 -19.16 6.52
N ASP A 72 5.67 -20.09 5.95
CA ASP A 72 6.07 -20.82 4.74
C ASP A 72 6.15 -19.87 3.54
N ILE A 73 5.19 -18.96 3.41
CA ILE A 73 5.18 -17.95 2.34
C ILE A 73 6.35 -16.97 2.51
N VAL A 74 6.64 -16.53 3.72
CA VAL A 74 7.78 -15.67 4.03
C VAL A 74 9.10 -16.37 3.71
N ALA A 75 9.24 -17.65 4.05
CA ALA A 75 10.43 -18.42 3.75
C ALA A 75 10.67 -18.60 2.24
N GLU A 76 9.59 -18.79 1.45
CA GLU A 76 9.68 -19.02 0.01
C GLU A 76 9.78 -17.71 -0.81
N PHE A 77 8.97 -16.71 -0.48
CA PHE A 77 8.80 -15.50 -1.30
C PHE A 77 9.27 -14.20 -0.63
N GLY A 78 9.52 -14.22 0.68
CA GLY A 78 9.88 -13.04 1.46
C GLY A 78 8.67 -12.29 2.04
N ALA A 79 8.91 -11.60 3.16
CA ALA A 79 7.88 -10.89 3.92
C ALA A 79 7.22 -9.76 3.09
N ASP A 80 7.98 -9.00 2.32
CA ASP A 80 7.43 -7.92 1.49
C ASP A 80 6.50 -8.43 0.39
N THR A 81 6.77 -9.63 -0.15
CA THR A 81 5.86 -10.25 -1.11
C THR A 81 4.53 -10.60 -0.47
N LEU A 82 4.54 -11.22 0.71
CA LEU A 82 3.32 -11.54 1.44
C LEU A 82 2.53 -10.27 1.77
N ARG A 83 3.17 -9.26 2.36
CA ARG A 83 2.55 -7.97 2.69
C ARG A 83 1.92 -7.30 1.47
N THR A 84 2.66 -7.23 0.36
CA THR A 84 2.16 -6.65 -0.90
C THR A 84 0.96 -7.43 -1.42
N TYR A 85 1.01 -8.76 -1.36
CA TYR A 85 -0.08 -9.62 -1.82
C TYR A 85 -1.34 -9.48 -0.97
N GLU A 86 -1.23 -9.48 0.36
CA GLU A 86 -2.39 -9.33 1.26
C GLU A 86 -3.10 -7.98 1.05
N MET A 87 -2.35 -6.92 0.74
CA MET A 87 -2.91 -5.62 0.42
C MET A 87 -3.44 -5.51 -1.02
N PHE A 88 -2.98 -6.38 -1.93
CA PHE A 88 -3.35 -6.35 -3.35
C PHE A 88 -4.49 -7.31 -3.71
N ILE A 89 -4.72 -8.37 -2.94
CA ILE A 89 -5.64 -9.46 -3.27
C ILE A 89 -7.09 -9.01 -3.52
N GLY A 90 -7.52 -7.90 -2.92
CA GLY A 90 -8.89 -7.40 -3.08
C GLY A 90 -9.13 -6.10 -2.32
N ALA A 91 -10.37 -5.63 -2.33
CA ALA A 91 -10.79 -4.49 -1.51
C ALA A 91 -10.69 -4.86 -0.02
N PHE A 92 -10.22 -3.92 0.79
CA PHE A 92 -9.90 -4.13 2.20
C PHE A 92 -11.06 -4.69 3.05
N ASP A 93 -12.27 -4.29 2.74
CA ASP A 93 -13.50 -4.66 3.45
C ASP A 93 -14.21 -5.91 2.89
N LEU A 94 -13.73 -6.45 1.77
CA LEU A 94 -14.29 -7.62 1.12
C LEU A 94 -13.44 -8.87 1.35
N SER A 95 -14.10 -10.03 1.39
CA SER A 95 -13.40 -11.31 1.43
C SER A 95 -12.81 -11.65 0.07
N ALA A 96 -11.62 -12.23 0.05
CA ALA A 96 -10.92 -12.65 -1.16
C ALA A 96 -10.33 -14.05 -0.98
N SER A 97 -10.32 -14.85 -2.06
CA SER A 97 -9.73 -16.18 -2.07
C SER A 97 -8.22 -16.11 -2.26
N TRP A 98 -7.48 -16.89 -1.52
CA TRP A 98 -6.03 -17.04 -1.69
C TRP A 98 -5.69 -17.50 -3.11
N SER A 99 -4.60 -16.99 -3.65
CA SER A 99 -4.07 -17.40 -4.96
C SER A 99 -2.55 -17.44 -4.94
N GLN A 100 -1.97 -18.62 -5.08
CA GLN A 100 -0.51 -18.77 -5.17
C GLN A 100 0.07 -18.04 -6.38
N GLU A 101 -0.63 -18.01 -7.50
CA GLU A 101 -0.21 -17.24 -8.69
C GLU A 101 -0.23 -15.73 -8.44
N GLY A 102 -1.16 -15.24 -7.61
CA GLY A 102 -1.18 -13.85 -7.15
C GLY A 102 0.06 -13.50 -6.34
N VAL A 103 0.49 -14.37 -5.42
CA VAL A 103 1.74 -14.21 -4.64
C VAL A 103 2.95 -14.10 -5.56
N LYS A 104 3.08 -15.03 -6.53
CA LYS A 104 4.15 -14.97 -7.53
C LYS A 104 4.10 -13.71 -8.40
N GLY A 105 2.90 -13.21 -8.69
CA GLY A 105 2.71 -11.93 -9.38
C GLY A 105 3.28 -10.75 -8.61
N CYS A 106 3.00 -10.68 -7.31
CA CYS A 106 3.55 -9.66 -6.42
C CYS A 106 5.08 -9.79 -6.28
N ARG A 107 5.61 -11.01 -6.18
CA ARG A 107 7.06 -11.25 -6.18
C ARG A 107 7.72 -10.69 -7.44
N ARG A 108 7.18 -11.00 -8.64
CA ARG A 108 7.69 -10.46 -9.91
C ARG A 108 7.63 -8.93 -9.98
N PHE A 109 6.58 -8.32 -9.42
CA PHE A 109 6.49 -6.86 -9.33
C PHE A 109 7.63 -6.29 -8.48
N LEU A 110 7.87 -6.82 -7.28
CA LEU A 110 8.96 -6.36 -6.40
C LEU A 110 10.34 -6.58 -7.02
N GLU A 111 10.57 -7.70 -7.71
CA GLU A 111 11.81 -7.96 -8.46
C GLU A 111 12.02 -6.95 -9.60
N ARG A 112 10.96 -6.52 -10.25
CA ARG A 112 11.04 -5.46 -11.27
C ARG A 112 11.40 -4.12 -10.64
N VAL A 113 10.81 -3.78 -9.49
CA VAL A 113 11.19 -2.57 -8.74
C VAL A 113 12.67 -2.62 -8.36
N TRP A 114 13.14 -3.75 -7.82
CA TRP A 114 14.55 -3.94 -7.49
C TRP A 114 15.49 -3.68 -8.67
N LYS A 115 15.15 -4.21 -9.84
CA LYS A 115 15.97 -4.06 -11.06
C LYS A 115 15.98 -2.64 -11.64
N LEU A 116 15.06 -1.75 -11.26
CA LEU A 116 15.08 -0.37 -11.76
C LEU A 116 16.35 0.39 -11.36
N GLN A 117 17.03 0.00 -10.28
CA GLN A 117 18.32 0.59 -9.90
C GLN A 117 19.37 0.51 -11.01
N ASP A 118 19.30 -0.51 -11.90
CA ASP A 118 20.21 -0.67 -13.03
C ASP A 118 19.96 0.34 -14.17
N SER A 119 18.81 1.03 -14.13
CA SER A 119 18.38 2.02 -15.14
C SER A 119 18.38 3.44 -14.59
N LEU A 120 18.96 3.66 -13.42
CA LEU A 120 19.02 4.98 -12.80
C LEU A 120 19.92 5.92 -13.56
N VAL A 121 19.44 7.14 -13.70
CA VAL A 121 20.22 8.28 -14.22
C VAL A 121 20.19 9.42 -13.18
N ASP A 122 21.23 10.25 -13.19
CA ASP A 122 21.27 11.43 -12.32
C ASP A 122 20.15 12.40 -12.68
N GLY A 123 19.50 12.94 -11.65
CA GLY A 123 18.43 13.91 -11.80
C GLY A 123 17.68 14.13 -10.49
N ASP A 124 17.63 15.38 -10.05
CA ASP A 124 16.96 15.83 -8.82
C ASP A 124 15.50 16.24 -9.05
N SER A 125 14.98 15.96 -10.25
CA SER A 125 13.60 16.28 -10.65
C SER A 125 13.02 15.15 -11.49
N TYR A 126 11.70 15.17 -11.68
CA TYR A 126 11.02 14.26 -12.61
C TYR A 126 11.38 14.63 -14.06
N SER A 127 11.54 13.64 -14.90
CA SER A 127 11.70 13.83 -16.35
C SER A 127 10.42 14.43 -16.94
N LYS A 128 10.53 15.27 -17.98
CA LYS A 128 9.36 15.87 -18.63
C LYS A 128 8.35 14.85 -19.16
N GLU A 129 8.85 13.69 -19.55
CA GLU A 129 8.04 12.59 -20.07
C GLU A 129 7.15 11.96 -18.98
N LEU A 130 7.64 11.87 -17.76
CA LEU A 130 6.97 11.18 -16.65
C LEU A 130 6.40 12.13 -15.59
N GLU A 131 6.66 13.44 -15.66
CA GLU A 131 6.25 14.41 -14.63
C GLU A 131 4.74 14.34 -14.32
N SER A 132 3.90 14.38 -15.34
CA SER A 132 2.45 14.26 -15.14
C SER A 132 2.07 12.92 -14.52
N LYS A 133 2.67 11.83 -14.99
CA LYS A 133 2.43 10.49 -14.45
C LYS A 133 2.86 10.34 -13.00
N MET A 134 3.98 10.96 -12.62
CA MET A 134 4.44 11.00 -11.23
C MET A 134 3.42 11.69 -10.33
N HIS A 135 2.98 12.90 -10.69
CA HIS A 135 1.98 13.65 -9.90
C HIS A 135 0.63 12.93 -9.83
N GLN A 136 0.16 12.33 -10.93
CA GLN A 136 -1.05 11.49 -10.94
C GLN A 136 -0.92 10.29 -9.99
N THR A 137 0.25 9.62 -10.00
CA THR A 137 0.49 8.45 -9.16
C THR A 137 0.55 8.83 -7.69
N ILE A 138 1.26 9.91 -7.32
CA ILE A 138 1.31 10.40 -5.93
C ILE A 138 -0.11 10.71 -5.44
N LYS A 139 -0.89 11.50 -6.21
CA LYS A 139 -2.28 11.83 -5.88
C LYS A 139 -3.13 10.58 -5.66
N LYS A 140 -3.06 9.64 -6.61
CA LYS A 140 -3.85 8.40 -6.58
C LYS A 140 -3.48 7.53 -5.38
N VAL A 141 -2.19 7.27 -5.15
CA VAL A 141 -1.72 6.42 -4.05
C VAL A 141 -2.05 7.04 -2.69
N SER A 142 -1.86 8.36 -2.53
CA SER A 142 -2.19 9.08 -1.29
C SER A 142 -3.67 8.94 -0.94
N SER A 143 -4.55 9.27 -1.88
CA SER A 143 -6.00 9.16 -1.69
C SER A 143 -6.46 7.71 -1.42
N ASP A 144 -5.86 6.74 -2.10
CA ASP A 144 -6.19 5.33 -1.93
C ASP A 144 -5.74 4.80 -0.57
N TYR A 145 -4.57 5.18 -0.07
CA TYR A 145 -4.11 4.79 1.27
C TYR A 145 -5.00 5.37 2.37
N GLU A 146 -5.39 6.65 2.27
CA GLU A 146 -6.34 7.28 3.20
C GLU A 146 -7.70 6.58 3.23
N SER A 147 -8.13 6.05 2.06
CA SER A 147 -9.41 5.38 1.87
C SER A 147 -9.34 3.87 2.06
N LEU A 148 -8.21 3.30 2.48
CA LEU A 148 -7.94 1.85 2.61
C LEU A 148 -8.11 1.07 1.29
N LYS A 149 -7.89 1.72 0.15
CA LYS A 149 -7.93 1.12 -1.18
C LYS A 149 -6.53 0.67 -1.61
N TYR A 150 -5.89 -0.15 -0.77
CA TYR A 150 -4.50 -0.58 -0.99
C TYR A 150 -4.29 -1.29 -2.31
N ASN A 151 -5.24 -2.09 -2.76
CA ASN A 151 -5.18 -2.81 -4.04
C ASN A 151 -5.08 -1.86 -5.24
N THR A 152 -5.81 -0.75 -5.24
CA THR A 152 -5.74 0.24 -6.33
C THR A 152 -4.49 1.12 -6.23
N ALA A 153 -3.99 1.41 -5.02
CA ALA A 153 -2.71 2.07 -4.81
C ALA A 153 -1.55 1.24 -5.40
N ILE A 154 -1.51 -0.07 -5.08
CA ILE A 154 -0.50 -0.99 -5.62
C ILE A 154 -0.61 -1.09 -7.14
N ALA A 155 -1.82 -1.19 -7.70
CA ALA A 155 -2.03 -1.19 -9.14
C ALA A 155 -1.51 0.09 -9.83
N ALA A 156 -1.68 1.26 -9.19
CA ALA A 156 -1.15 2.52 -9.70
C ALA A 156 0.39 2.52 -9.72
N MET A 157 1.03 1.98 -8.67
CA MET A 157 2.49 1.82 -8.64
C MET A 157 2.99 0.79 -9.66
N MET A 158 2.27 -0.30 -9.88
CA MET A 158 2.57 -1.27 -10.97
C MET A 158 2.52 -0.60 -12.34
N THR A 159 1.54 0.27 -12.55
CA THR A 159 1.42 1.05 -13.79
C THR A 159 2.60 2.01 -13.95
N LEU A 160 2.99 2.73 -12.89
CA LEU A 160 4.16 3.61 -12.92
C LEU A 160 5.45 2.86 -13.25
N VAL A 161 5.65 1.68 -12.66
CA VAL A 161 6.81 0.81 -12.98
C VAL A 161 6.80 0.41 -14.45
N ASN A 162 5.63 0.14 -15.07
CA ASN A 162 5.55 -0.12 -16.50
C ASN A 162 5.99 1.09 -17.34
N GLU A 163 5.61 2.31 -16.95
CA GLU A 163 6.06 3.53 -17.65
C GLU A 163 7.58 3.74 -17.49
N PHE A 164 8.17 3.44 -16.34
CA PHE A 164 9.62 3.45 -16.16
C PHE A 164 10.35 2.51 -17.11
N TYR A 165 9.86 1.26 -17.24
CA TYR A 165 10.43 0.31 -18.18
C TYR A 165 10.27 0.75 -19.63
N LYS A 166 9.16 1.39 -19.97
CA LYS A 166 8.92 1.93 -21.32
C LYS A 166 9.84 3.10 -21.64
N ALA A 167 10.10 4.00 -20.67
CA ALA A 167 11.04 5.11 -20.81
C ALA A 167 12.51 4.63 -20.89
N GLY A 168 12.82 3.45 -20.36
CA GLY A 168 14.14 2.84 -20.37
C GLY A 168 15.17 3.53 -19.46
N LYS A 169 14.79 4.55 -18.76
CA LYS A 169 15.61 5.30 -17.77
C LYS A 169 14.71 5.86 -16.68
N VAL A 170 15.26 6.00 -15.47
CA VAL A 170 14.55 6.52 -14.30
C VAL A 170 15.47 7.51 -13.60
N THR A 171 15.00 8.72 -13.29
CA THR A 171 15.80 9.67 -12.50
C THR A 171 15.85 9.22 -11.04
N ARG A 172 16.90 9.64 -10.32
CA ARG A 172 16.98 9.37 -8.88
C ARG A 172 15.75 9.87 -8.12
N LYS A 173 15.19 11.03 -8.51
CA LYS A 173 13.98 11.60 -7.89
C LYS A 173 12.72 10.79 -8.16
N GLU A 174 12.57 10.26 -9.35
CA GLU A 174 11.45 9.37 -9.71
C GLU A 174 11.50 8.07 -8.89
N PHE A 175 12.68 7.49 -8.77
CA PHE A 175 12.87 6.25 -8.02
C PHE A 175 12.69 6.47 -6.50
N GLU A 176 13.28 7.54 -5.95
CA GLU A 176 13.07 8.00 -4.57
C GLU A 176 11.57 8.06 -4.24
N THR A 177 10.80 8.72 -5.10
CA THR A 177 9.35 8.87 -4.92
C THR A 177 8.64 7.52 -4.94
N LEU A 178 8.98 6.62 -5.88
CA LEU A 178 8.42 5.27 -5.91
C LEU A 178 8.72 4.50 -4.63
N LEU A 179 9.95 4.58 -4.10
CA LEU A 179 10.33 3.91 -2.86
C LEU A 179 9.50 4.41 -1.66
N ILE A 180 9.29 5.73 -1.56
CA ILE A 180 8.44 6.31 -0.49
C ILE A 180 7.00 5.80 -0.60
N LEU A 181 6.42 5.80 -1.79
CA LEU A 181 5.05 5.32 -2.00
C LEU A 181 4.89 3.83 -1.73
N LEU A 182 5.90 3.02 -2.02
CA LEU A 182 5.88 1.57 -1.85
C LEU A 182 6.23 1.11 -0.43
N ASN A 183 6.97 1.93 0.34
CA ASN A 183 7.46 1.56 1.68
C ASN A 183 6.38 1.01 2.63
N PRO A 184 5.14 1.54 2.70
CA PRO A 184 4.12 1.00 3.60
C PRO A 184 3.79 -0.49 3.37
N VAL A 185 3.93 -0.98 2.15
CA VAL A 185 3.60 -2.38 1.81
C VAL A 185 4.85 -3.28 1.65
N ALA A 186 5.99 -2.72 1.28
CA ALA A 186 7.25 -3.45 1.07
C ALA A 186 8.43 -2.78 1.80
N PRO A 187 8.39 -2.67 3.15
CA PRO A 187 9.35 -1.86 3.91
C PRO A 187 10.79 -2.39 3.86
N HIS A 188 11.01 -3.71 3.84
CA HIS A 188 12.37 -4.26 3.89
C HIS A 188 13.15 -3.96 2.62
N MET A 189 12.56 -4.26 1.46
CA MET A 189 13.18 -4.03 0.17
C MET A 189 13.41 -2.53 -0.11
N THR A 190 12.45 -1.69 0.23
CA THR A 190 12.55 -0.25 -0.03
C THR A 190 13.56 0.44 0.88
N GLU A 191 13.67 0.05 2.15
CA GLU A 191 14.71 0.54 3.07
C GLU A 191 16.12 0.09 2.63
N GLU A 192 16.27 -1.14 2.14
CA GLU A 192 17.55 -1.64 1.61
C GLU A 192 17.98 -0.84 0.38
N LEU A 193 17.08 -0.69 -0.61
CA LEU A 193 17.36 0.13 -1.80
C LEU A 193 17.67 1.59 -1.45
N TRP A 194 16.99 2.14 -0.44
CA TRP A 194 17.25 3.49 0.05
C TRP A 194 18.68 3.63 0.59
N ALA A 195 19.10 2.69 1.40
CA ALA A 195 20.45 2.67 1.99
C ALA A 195 21.52 2.41 0.94
N ASP A 196 21.34 1.44 0.07
CA ASP A 196 22.30 1.05 -0.99
C ASP A 196 22.54 2.18 -1.99
N LEU A 197 21.51 2.95 -2.30
CA LEU A 197 21.61 4.09 -3.21
C LEU A 197 22.11 5.38 -2.53
N GLY A 198 22.38 5.34 -1.23
CA GLY A 198 22.98 6.45 -0.48
C GLY A 198 22.04 7.64 -0.27
N TYR A 199 20.71 7.41 -0.19
CA TYR A 199 19.79 8.44 0.26
C TYR A 199 20.00 8.74 1.76
N GLU A 200 19.76 9.99 2.15
CA GLU A 200 19.96 10.40 3.54
C GLU A 200 18.88 9.86 4.49
N GLY A 201 19.27 9.47 5.70
CA GLY A 201 18.38 9.07 6.77
C GLY A 201 17.72 7.71 6.54
N ARG A 202 16.53 7.54 7.11
CA ARG A 202 15.71 6.34 6.97
C ARG A 202 14.47 6.65 6.14
N LEU A 203 14.13 5.77 5.22
CA LEU A 203 13.00 5.97 4.32
C LEU A 203 11.68 6.19 5.08
N TYR A 204 11.40 5.41 6.13
CA TYR A 204 10.18 5.54 6.94
C TYR A 204 10.06 6.87 7.72
N GLN A 205 11.15 7.66 7.81
CA GLN A 205 11.16 8.99 8.42
C GLN A 205 11.06 10.12 7.40
N THR A 206 11.12 9.77 6.10
CA THR A 206 11.05 10.75 5.02
C THR A 206 9.63 11.28 4.86
N ALA A 207 9.50 12.57 4.53
CA ALA A 207 8.21 13.18 4.29
C ALA A 207 7.50 12.51 3.09
N TRP A 208 6.19 12.35 3.22
CA TRP A 208 5.36 11.85 2.12
C TRP A 208 5.41 12.81 0.92
N PRO A 209 5.52 12.32 -0.33
CA PRO A 209 5.66 13.19 -1.48
C PRO A 209 4.38 13.97 -1.76
N GLU A 210 4.53 15.24 -2.09
CA GLU A 210 3.43 16.10 -2.49
C GLU A 210 3.23 16.06 -4.01
N PHE A 211 2.00 16.27 -4.45
CA PHE A 211 1.67 16.39 -5.87
C PHE A 211 1.20 17.81 -6.19
N ASP A 212 1.45 18.23 -7.43
CA ASP A 212 0.94 19.46 -7.99
C ASP A 212 -0.27 19.14 -8.87
N GLU A 213 -1.42 19.72 -8.54
CA GLU A 213 -2.69 19.46 -9.23
C GLU A 213 -2.62 19.88 -10.71
N GLU A 214 -1.95 20.99 -11.01
CA GLU A 214 -1.82 21.50 -12.38
C GLU A 214 -0.99 20.56 -13.27
N LYS A 215 -0.06 19.83 -12.67
CA LYS A 215 0.80 18.86 -13.36
C LYS A 215 0.16 17.47 -13.52
N THR A 216 -0.98 17.22 -12.89
CA THR A 216 -1.69 15.95 -13.07
C THR A 216 -2.40 15.87 -14.44
N VAL A 217 -2.55 16.96 -15.15
CA VAL A 217 -3.19 16.99 -16.46
C VAL A 217 -2.17 16.62 -17.53
N GLU A 218 -2.45 15.58 -18.30
CA GLU A 218 -1.66 15.27 -19.50
C GLU A 218 -1.81 16.39 -20.54
N ALA A 219 -0.68 16.89 -21.05
CA ALA A 219 -0.71 17.77 -22.19
C ALA A 219 -1.26 17.00 -23.40
N VAL A 220 -2.53 17.22 -23.74
CA VAL A 220 -3.16 16.58 -24.91
C VAL A 220 -2.44 17.09 -26.15
N SER A 221 -1.55 16.27 -26.71
CA SER A 221 -0.94 16.54 -28.01
C SER A 221 -2.02 16.43 -29.08
N TYR A 222 -2.49 17.54 -29.59
CA TYR A 222 -3.44 17.63 -30.72
C TYR A 222 -2.77 17.25 -32.06
N THR A 223 -2.12 16.11 -32.15
CA THR A 223 -1.44 15.65 -33.37
C THR A 223 -2.29 14.73 -34.27
N HIS A 224 -3.58 14.49 -33.96
CA HIS A 224 -4.43 13.62 -34.79
C HIS A 224 -5.71 14.28 -35.35
N LEU A 225 -5.72 15.58 -35.61
CA LEU A 225 -6.83 16.22 -36.34
C LEU A 225 -6.34 16.88 -37.62
N ARG A 226 -5.64 16.12 -38.51
CA ARG A 226 -5.44 16.52 -39.92
C ARG A 226 -5.23 15.30 -40.79
N ALA A 227 -6.28 14.55 -41.04
CA ALA A 227 -6.34 13.65 -42.22
C ALA A 227 -7.78 13.18 -42.47
N HIS A 228 -8.69 14.10 -42.83
CA HIS A 228 -9.89 13.80 -43.62
C HIS A 228 -10.55 15.10 -44.05
N GLU A 229 -9.86 15.79 -44.95
CA GLU A 229 -10.50 16.74 -45.90
C GLU A 229 -9.68 16.72 -47.19
N THR A 230 -10.01 15.86 -48.07
CA THR A 230 -10.03 16.01 -49.57
C THR A 230 -10.83 14.86 -50.13
#